data_c5b95cc3352f75a2ac0bcfaf5224b4c3
#
_entry.id   c5b95cc3352f75a2ac0bcfaf5224b4c3
#
_cell.length_a   1.000
_cell.length_b   1.000
_cell.length_c   1.000
_cell.angle_alpha   90.00
_cell.angle_beta   90.00
_cell.angle_gamma   90.00
#
_symmetry.space_group_name_H-M   'P 1'
#
loop_
_entity.id
_entity.type
_entity.pdbx_description
1 polymer ?
#
loop_
_entity_poly.entity_id
_entity_poly.type
_entity_poly.pdbx_seq_one_letter_code
_entity_poly.pdbx_strand_id
1 'polypeptide(L)'
;MPHKIRVLFLDDEESIRATLPLMLETYGFAVTPTGTVPDALRLISQEKFDVLIADLNVGHAGDGFTVVSAMRRTQPAAVNFILTGYPAFETALEAIRQQVDDYLIKPTEIESLVQTIQSKLTDRKPTHGIQPRRLPNIIEQHLDSIVQHWLTAVKKDEEIRAIPLSDVERQDHVPGLLQQAIGRAHGKQLTAEDDDAAQLHGRVRRKQGYSIPLVVREARILLRAIADCVQQNLLAIEVSYLIPDMVNVWETVSSELEISIKTFLASTGGSAASDGHSADASRAHKAPRSSRS
;
A
#
# COMPACT_ATOMS: atom_id res chain seq x y z
N MET A 1 1.94 -47.75 4.34
CA MET A 1 2.50 -47.04 5.51
C MET A 1 1.76 -45.72 5.62
N PRO A 2 1.31 -45.28 6.80
CA PRO A 2 0.72 -43.96 6.91
C PRO A 2 1.69 -42.89 6.42
N HIS A 3 1.21 -41.95 5.63
CA HIS A 3 1.98 -40.84 5.10
C HIS A 3 2.46 -39.99 6.27
N LYS A 4 3.80 -39.88 6.49
CA LYS A 4 4.35 -38.97 7.49
C LYS A 4 4.12 -37.51 7.03
N ILE A 5 3.59 -36.68 7.91
CA ILE A 5 3.44 -35.25 7.67
C ILE A 5 4.83 -34.62 7.46
N ARG A 6 5.05 -33.99 6.31
CA ARG A 6 6.32 -33.38 5.95
C ARG A 6 6.34 -31.91 6.31
N VAL A 7 7.32 -31.52 7.13
CA VAL A 7 7.47 -30.16 7.66
C VAL A 7 8.74 -29.54 7.08
N LEU A 8 8.62 -28.39 6.43
CA LEU A 8 9.78 -27.50 6.17
C LEU A 8 9.93 -26.56 7.39
N PHE A 9 11.10 -26.60 8.01
CA PHE A 9 11.43 -25.76 9.16
C PHE A 9 12.52 -24.77 8.82
N LEU A 10 12.24 -23.46 8.90
CA LEU A 10 13.16 -22.38 8.59
C LEU A 10 13.46 -21.55 9.83
N ASP A 11 14.71 -21.48 10.23
CA ASP A 11 15.20 -20.68 11.35
C ASP A 11 16.71 -20.45 11.16
N ASP A 12 17.22 -19.21 11.32
CA ASP A 12 18.64 -18.93 11.16
C ASP A 12 19.47 -19.28 12.41
N GLU A 13 18.81 -19.52 13.56
CA GLU A 13 19.46 -19.93 14.79
C GLU A 13 19.79 -21.43 14.79
N GLU A 14 21.08 -21.76 14.80
CA GLU A 14 21.57 -23.14 14.71
C GLU A 14 21.07 -24.02 15.86
N SER A 15 21.00 -23.48 17.07
CA SER A 15 20.53 -24.19 18.26
C SER A 15 19.06 -24.63 18.12
N ILE A 16 18.21 -23.80 17.55
CA ILE A 16 16.80 -24.09 17.31
C ILE A 16 16.68 -25.11 16.17
N ARG A 17 17.42 -24.93 15.09
CA ARG A 17 17.46 -25.90 13.97
C ARG A 17 17.96 -27.29 14.38
N ALA A 18 18.82 -27.37 15.39
CA ALA A 18 19.32 -28.66 15.88
C ALA A 18 18.33 -29.36 16.84
N THR A 19 17.48 -28.63 17.53
CA THR A 19 16.66 -29.17 18.62
C THR A 19 15.18 -29.37 18.24
N LEU A 20 14.52 -28.33 17.71
CA LEU A 20 13.09 -28.37 17.43
C LEU A 20 12.69 -29.43 16.39
N PRO A 21 13.45 -29.64 15.29
CA PRO A 21 13.17 -30.73 14.34
C PRO A 21 13.18 -32.10 15.01
N LEU A 22 14.19 -32.41 15.85
CA LEU A 22 14.29 -33.69 16.55
C LEU A 22 13.10 -33.91 17.49
N MET A 23 12.64 -32.85 18.17
CA MET A 23 11.45 -32.93 19.01
C MET A 23 10.19 -33.22 18.19
N LEU A 24 9.96 -32.53 17.08
CA LEU A 24 8.84 -32.80 16.18
C LEU A 24 8.87 -34.20 15.58
N GLU A 25 10.05 -34.73 15.27
CA GLU A 25 10.21 -36.11 14.79
C GLU A 25 9.72 -37.14 15.78
N THR A 26 9.87 -36.91 17.10
CA THR A 26 9.32 -37.82 18.13
C THR A 26 7.80 -37.90 18.11
N TYR A 27 7.12 -36.86 17.58
CA TYR A 27 5.68 -36.83 17.37
C TYR A 27 5.24 -37.34 15.98
N GLY A 28 6.18 -37.91 15.21
CA GLY A 28 5.88 -38.59 13.94
C GLY A 28 5.93 -37.70 12.70
N PHE A 29 6.41 -36.45 12.80
CA PHE A 29 6.65 -35.60 11.65
C PHE A 29 7.93 -36.01 10.92
N ALA A 30 8.03 -35.64 9.64
CA ALA A 30 9.27 -35.71 8.86
C ALA A 30 9.74 -34.29 8.60
N VAL A 31 10.77 -33.84 9.33
CA VAL A 31 11.18 -32.43 9.32
C VAL A 31 12.42 -32.23 8.45
N THR A 32 12.37 -31.24 7.57
CA THR A 32 13.50 -30.78 6.76
C THR A 32 13.90 -29.38 7.27
N PRO A 33 14.98 -29.26 8.06
CA PRO A 33 15.44 -27.98 8.56
C PRO A 33 16.26 -27.22 7.51
N THR A 34 16.13 -25.89 7.50
CA THR A 34 16.96 -24.99 6.70
C THR A 34 17.22 -23.68 7.45
N GLY A 35 18.35 -23.03 7.17
CA GLY A 35 18.76 -21.81 7.87
C GLY A 35 18.70 -20.55 7.01
N THR A 36 18.34 -20.67 5.73
CA THR A 36 18.37 -19.52 4.81
C THR A 36 17.13 -19.47 3.93
N VAL A 37 16.71 -18.25 3.57
CA VAL A 37 15.61 -18.04 2.61
C VAL A 37 15.88 -18.68 1.25
N PRO A 38 17.07 -18.53 0.62
CA PRO A 38 17.34 -19.16 -0.66
C PRO A 38 17.21 -20.68 -0.64
N ASP A 39 17.69 -21.34 0.41
CA ASP A 39 17.55 -22.80 0.54
C ASP A 39 16.11 -23.23 0.75
N ALA A 40 15.35 -22.49 1.57
CA ALA A 40 13.91 -22.74 1.76
C ALA A 40 13.16 -22.64 0.41
N LEU A 41 13.40 -21.59 -0.37
CA LEU A 41 12.78 -21.41 -1.70
C LEU A 41 13.16 -22.54 -2.68
N ARG A 42 14.41 -22.98 -2.66
CA ARG A 42 14.84 -24.12 -3.46
C ARG A 42 14.11 -25.42 -3.05
N LEU A 43 14.01 -25.70 -1.76
CA LEU A 43 13.29 -26.88 -1.23
C LEU A 43 11.81 -26.84 -1.62
N ILE A 44 11.15 -25.69 -1.47
CA ILE A 44 9.74 -25.52 -1.85
C ILE A 44 9.51 -25.78 -3.33
N SER A 45 10.48 -25.48 -4.20
CA SER A 45 10.38 -25.72 -5.63
C SER A 45 10.62 -27.18 -6.03
N GLN A 46 11.36 -27.94 -5.22
CA GLN A 46 11.81 -29.30 -5.53
C GLN A 46 10.99 -30.38 -4.82
N GLU A 47 10.45 -30.08 -3.65
CA GLU A 47 9.81 -31.06 -2.78
C GLU A 47 8.42 -30.60 -2.33
N LYS A 48 7.59 -31.57 -1.90
CA LYS A 48 6.27 -31.28 -1.33
C LYS A 48 6.31 -31.34 0.18
N PHE A 49 5.66 -30.36 0.81
CA PHE A 49 5.52 -30.26 2.25
C PHE A 49 4.05 -30.08 2.64
N ASP A 50 3.67 -30.61 3.78
CA ASP A 50 2.33 -30.45 4.37
C ASP A 50 2.26 -29.23 5.26
N VAL A 51 3.41 -28.87 5.87
CA VAL A 51 3.55 -27.75 6.83
C VAL A 51 4.82 -26.97 6.55
N LEU A 52 4.72 -25.66 6.66
CA LEU A 52 5.84 -24.74 6.79
C LEU A 52 5.82 -24.16 8.22
N ILE A 53 6.95 -24.17 8.89
CA ILE A 53 7.19 -23.40 10.11
C ILE A 53 8.40 -22.51 9.82
N ALA A 54 8.20 -21.20 9.79
CA ALA A 54 9.26 -20.25 9.45
C ALA A 54 9.44 -19.23 10.59
N ASP A 55 10.69 -19.00 11.00
CA ASP A 55 10.98 -17.82 11.78
C ASP A 55 10.66 -16.56 10.98
N LEU A 56 10.12 -15.56 11.64
CA LEU A 56 9.80 -14.27 11.04
C LEU A 56 11.06 -13.58 10.51
N ASN A 57 12.16 -13.63 11.26
CA ASN A 57 13.37 -12.86 11.01
C ASN A 57 14.55 -13.81 10.70
N VAL A 58 14.67 -14.21 9.47
CA VAL A 58 15.78 -15.07 8.99
C VAL A 58 16.76 -14.22 8.17
N GLY A 59 17.81 -13.74 8.83
CA GLY A 59 18.77 -12.81 8.22
C GLY A 59 18.32 -11.36 8.29
N HIS A 60 17.11 -11.02 7.78
CA HIS A 60 16.52 -9.70 7.88
C HIS A 60 15.10 -9.76 8.43
N ALA A 61 14.62 -8.61 8.93
CA ALA A 61 13.27 -8.51 9.47
C ALA A 61 12.22 -8.79 8.38
N GLY A 62 11.35 -9.78 8.65
CA GLY A 62 10.25 -10.13 7.75
C GLY A 62 10.59 -11.12 6.63
N ASP A 63 11.82 -11.63 6.54
CA ASP A 63 12.22 -12.59 5.50
C ASP A 63 11.39 -13.89 5.53
N GLY A 64 10.88 -14.29 6.70
CA GLY A 64 9.97 -15.44 6.83
C GLY A 64 8.72 -15.32 5.97
N PHE A 65 8.21 -14.10 5.73
CA PHE A 65 7.05 -13.90 4.85
C PHE A 65 7.34 -14.19 3.39
N THR A 66 8.56 -13.95 2.93
CA THR A 66 8.97 -14.31 1.57
C THR A 66 8.80 -15.81 1.34
N VAL A 67 9.17 -16.62 2.33
CA VAL A 67 9.07 -18.07 2.26
C VAL A 67 7.61 -18.54 2.37
N VAL A 68 6.82 -17.95 3.28
CA VAL A 68 5.38 -18.21 3.37
C VAL A 68 4.67 -17.89 2.06
N SER A 69 5.00 -16.75 1.44
CA SER A 69 4.46 -16.34 0.14
C SER A 69 4.77 -17.36 -0.95
N ALA A 70 6.01 -17.83 -1.01
CA ALA A 70 6.43 -18.84 -1.98
C ALA A 70 5.70 -20.17 -1.74
N MET A 71 5.58 -20.62 -0.49
CA MET A 71 4.89 -21.84 -0.12
C MET A 71 3.41 -21.77 -0.56
N ARG A 72 2.69 -20.70 -0.23
CA ARG A 72 1.29 -20.52 -0.62
C ARG A 72 1.08 -20.53 -2.13
N ARG A 73 2.00 -19.99 -2.90
CA ARG A 73 1.93 -19.94 -4.35
C ARG A 73 2.18 -21.31 -5.01
N THR A 74 3.14 -22.04 -4.47
CA THR A 74 3.59 -23.32 -5.07
C THR A 74 2.87 -24.53 -4.48
N GLN A 75 2.50 -24.45 -3.21
CA GLN A 75 1.88 -25.53 -2.43
C GLN A 75 0.71 -24.98 -1.58
N PRO A 76 -0.39 -24.53 -2.21
CA PRO A 76 -1.50 -23.85 -1.51
C PRO A 76 -2.21 -24.72 -0.48
N ALA A 77 -1.97 -26.03 -0.53
CA ALA A 77 -2.50 -26.96 0.46
C ALA A 77 -1.63 -27.08 1.71
N ALA A 78 -0.42 -26.54 1.75
CA ALA A 78 0.43 -26.56 2.94
C ALA A 78 -0.08 -25.59 4.00
N VAL A 79 -0.01 -25.99 5.28
CA VAL A 79 -0.31 -25.12 6.43
C VAL A 79 0.94 -24.34 6.78
N ASN A 80 0.80 -23.01 6.93
CA ASN A 80 1.93 -22.13 7.14
C ASN A 80 1.88 -21.47 8.52
N PHE A 81 2.95 -21.67 9.29
CA PHE A 81 3.14 -21.04 10.60
C PHE A 81 4.30 -20.07 10.58
N ILE A 82 4.12 -18.93 11.24
CA ILE A 82 5.23 -18.04 11.61
C ILE A 82 5.58 -18.27 13.07
N LEU A 83 6.88 -18.42 13.34
CA LEU A 83 7.44 -18.47 14.68
C LEU A 83 8.19 -17.17 14.96
N THR A 84 7.90 -16.46 16.06
CA THR A 84 8.52 -15.16 16.35
C THR A 84 8.85 -14.97 17.81
N GLY A 85 9.99 -14.36 18.11
CA GLY A 85 10.40 -13.94 19.45
C GLY A 85 9.90 -12.56 19.89
N TYR A 86 9.18 -11.82 19.02
CA TYR A 86 8.80 -10.43 19.26
C TYR A 86 7.28 -10.23 19.29
N PRO A 87 6.64 -10.20 20.49
CA PRO A 87 5.20 -9.98 20.61
C PRO A 87 4.75 -8.55 20.22
N ALA A 88 5.66 -7.58 20.15
CA ALA A 88 5.33 -6.20 19.78
C ALA A 88 4.87 -6.01 18.32
N PHE A 89 4.94 -7.05 17.49
CA PHE A 89 4.39 -7.08 16.12
C PHE A 89 2.90 -7.45 16.05
N GLU A 90 2.18 -7.53 17.17
CA GLU A 90 0.76 -7.95 17.16
C GLU A 90 -0.12 -7.11 16.23
N THR A 91 0.12 -5.81 16.08
CA THR A 91 -0.61 -4.94 15.14
C THR A 91 -0.25 -5.18 13.67
N ALA A 92 1.00 -5.55 13.39
CA ALA A 92 1.41 -5.98 12.05
C ALA A 92 0.94 -7.41 11.76
N LEU A 93 0.91 -8.28 12.78
CA LEU A 93 0.41 -9.66 12.71
C LEU A 93 -1.10 -9.72 12.42
N GLU A 94 -1.89 -8.74 12.81
CA GLU A 94 -3.31 -8.71 12.50
C GLU A 94 -3.58 -8.50 11.00
N ALA A 95 -2.74 -7.69 10.34
CA ALA A 95 -2.72 -7.57 8.88
C ALA A 95 -2.17 -8.84 8.19
N ILE A 96 -1.34 -9.60 8.89
CA ILE A 96 -0.66 -10.82 8.43
C ILE A 96 -1.50 -12.08 8.68
N ARG A 97 -2.45 -12.05 9.59
CA ARG A 97 -3.37 -13.18 9.89
C ARG A 97 -4.11 -13.73 8.67
N GLN A 98 -4.26 -12.96 7.62
CA GLN A 98 -4.80 -13.44 6.35
C GLN A 98 -3.77 -14.22 5.50
N GLN A 99 -2.50 -14.22 5.89
CA GLN A 99 -1.40 -14.77 5.09
C GLN A 99 -0.77 -16.03 5.69
N VAL A 100 -0.92 -16.25 6.99
CA VAL A 100 -0.49 -17.46 7.68
C VAL A 100 -1.69 -18.16 8.30
N ASP A 101 -1.62 -19.47 8.45
CA ASP A 101 -2.70 -20.24 9.07
C ASP A 101 -2.71 -20.08 10.59
N ASP A 102 -1.51 -19.83 11.16
CA ASP A 102 -1.36 -19.42 12.55
C ASP A 102 0.04 -18.83 12.83
N TYR A 103 0.22 -18.21 13.97
CA TYR A 103 1.51 -17.74 14.45
C TYR A 103 1.76 -18.20 15.89
N LEU A 104 3.02 -18.38 16.24
CA LEU A 104 3.46 -18.89 17.52
C LEU A 104 4.56 -17.98 18.07
N ILE A 105 4.52 -17.73 19.38
CA ILE A 105 5.50 -16.88 20.06
C ILE A 105 6.57 -17.78 20.68
N LYS A 106 7.84 -17.48 20.40
CA LYS A 106 8.97 -18.14 21.05
C LYS A 106 9.10 -17.61 22.52
N PRO A 107 9.36 -18.44 23.52
CA PRO A 107 9.46 -19.91 23.46
C PRO A 107 8.08 -20.58 23.42
N THR A 108 7.90 -21.58 22.56
CA THR A 108 6.67 -22.35 22.43
C THR A 108 6.89 -23.75 22.99
N GLU A 109 5.95 -24.22 23.83
CA GLU A 109 5.94 -25.60 24.28
C GLU A 109 5.66 -26.55 23.10
N ILE A 110 6.44 -27.62 23.00
CA ILE A 110 6.37 -28.54 21.85
C ILE A 110 5.00 -29.18 21.72
N GLU A 111 4.37 -29.55 22.83
CA GLU A 111 3.04 -30.15 22.88
C GLU A 111 1.99 -29.19 22.28
N SER A 112 2.05 -27.90 22.64
CA SER A 112 1.17 -26.86 22.11
C SER A 112 1.37 -26.66 20.62
N LEU A 113 2.61 -26.62 20.14
CA LEU A 113 2.95 -26.54 18.73
C LEU A 113 2.37 -27.73 17.94
N VAL A 114 2.59 -28.96 18.44
CA VAL A 114 2.09 -30.19 17.81
C VAL A 114 0.57 -30.20 17.74
N GLN A 115 -0.13 -29.86 18.82
CA GLN A 115 -1.59 -29.77 18.85
C GLN A 115 -2.11 -28.76 17.85
N THR A 116 -1.49 -27.58 17.76
CA THR A 116 -1.87 -26.54 16.82
C THR A 116 -1.68 -27.01 15.38
N ILE A 117 -0.55 -27.65 15.05
CA ILE A 117 -0.30 -28.21 13.73
C ILE A 117 -1.37 -29.25 13.37
N GLN A 118 -1.66 -30.20 14.28
CA GLN A 118 -2.64 -31.27 14.06
C GLN A 118 -4.05 -30.71 13.88
N SER A 119 -4.46 -29.74 14.70
CA SER A 119 -5.75 -29.06 14.57
C SER A 119 -5.89 -28.41 13.19
N LYS A 120 -4.91 -27.61 12.77
CA LYS A 120 -4.94 -26.94 11.46
C LYS A 120 -4.92 -27.91 10.27
N LEU A 121 -4.22 -29.04 10.41
CA LEU A 121 -4.23 -30.10 9.39
C LEU A 121 -5.58 -30.82 9.31
N THR A 122 -6.29 -30.96 10.45
CA THR A 122 -7.60 -31.63 10.52
C THR A 122 -8.73 -30.71 10.07
N ASP A 123 -8.68 -29.44 10.46
CA ASP A 123 -9.67 -28.40 10.12
C ASP A 123 -9.53 -27.89 8.68
N ARG A 124 -8.71 -28.56 7.89
CA ARG A 124 -8.49 -28.21 6.47
C ARG A 124 -9.81 -28.14 5.70
N LYS A 125 -10.46 -26.99 5.75
CA LYS A 125 -11.27 -26.59 4.59
C LYS A 125 -10.26 -26.34 3.46
N PRO A 126 -10.52 -26.81 2.23
CA PRO A 126 -9.67 -26.44 1.11
C PRO A 126 -9.62 -24.92 1.12
N THR A 127 -8.50 -24.36 1.58
CA THR A 127 -8.27 -22.94 1.46
C THR A 127 -8.34 -22.70 -0.03
N HIS A 128 -9.39 -22.04 -0.48
CA HIS A 128 -9.44 -21.50 -1.82
C HIS A 128 -8.16 -20.68 -1.89
N GLY A 129 -7.16 -21.18 -2.62
CA GLY A 129 -5.89 -20.50 -2.77
C GLY A 129 -6.23 -19.06 -3.09
N ILE A 130 -5.64 -18.10 -2.36
CA ILE A 130 -5.83 -16.68 -2.66
C ILE A 130 -5.50 -16.58 -4.14
N GLN A 131 -6.53 -16.44 -4.98
CA GLN A 131 -6.29 -16.27 -6.41
C GLN A 131 -5.64 -14.88 -6.53
N PRO A 132 -4.39 -14.81 -6.98
CA PRO A 132 -3.73 -13.54 -7.15
C PRO A 132 -4.57 -12.65 -8.06
N ARG A 133 -4.81 -11.43 -7.63
CA ARG A 133 -5.59 -10.42 -8.37
C ARG A 133 -4.70 -9.28 -8.78
N ARG A 134 -5.05 -8.62 -9.84
CA ARG A 134 -4.34 -7.39 -10.25
C ARG A 134 -4.51 -6.30 -9.20
N LEU A 135 -3.50 -5.44 -9.10
CA LEU A 135 -3.50 -4.32 -8.14
C LEU A 135 -4.76 -3.43 -8.22
N PRO A 136 -5.32 -3.07 -9.40
CA PRO A 136 -6.55 -2.28 -9.45
C PRO A 136 -7.73 -2.93 -8.69
N ASN A 137 -7.87 -4.25 -8.73
CA ASN A 137 -8.92 -4.95 -7.99
C ASN A 137 -8.69 -4.91 -6.47
N ILE A 138 -7.44 -4.88 -6.04
CA ILE A 138 -7.08 -4.70 -4.62
C ILE A 138 -7.40 -3.28 -4.18
N ILE A 139 -7.02 -2.26 -4.97
CA ILE A 139 -7.34 -0.85 -4.68
C ILE A 139 -8.86 -0.66 -4.60
N GLU A 140 -9.61 -1.22 -5.54
CA GLU A 140 -11.08 -1.14 -5.57
C GLU A 140 -11.70 -1.75 -4.31
N GLN A 141 -11.26 -2.95 -3.90
CA GLN A 141 -11.74 -3.60 -2.68
C GLN A 141 -11.43 -2.81 -1.41
N HIS A 142 -10.30 -2.10 -1.37
CA HIS A 142 -9.81 -1.38 -0.19
C HIS A 142 -9.95 0.15 -0.32
N LEU A 143 -10.73 0.64 -1.28
CA LEU A 143 -10.84 2.05 -1.60
C LEU A 143 -11.14 2.91 -0.37
N ASP A 144 -12.20 2.56 0.38
CA ASP A 144 -12.59 3.30 1.59
C ASP A 144 -11.49 3.27 2.66
N SER A 145 -10.81 2.14 2.82
CA SER A 145 -9.70 2.00 3.76
C SER A 145 -8.51 2.89 3.38
N ILE A 146 -8.16 2.96 2.09
CA ILE A 146 -7.10 3.84 1.57
C ILE A 146 -7.45 5.30 1.83
N VAL A 147 -8.70 5.71 1.55
CA VAL A 147 -9.19 7.08 1.79
C VAL A 147 -9.12 7.43 3.27
N GLN A 148 -9.55 6.56 4.17
CA GLN A 148 -9.51 6.78 5.61
C GLN A 148 -8.06 6.82 6.15
N HIS A 149 -7.18 5.95 5.65
CA HIS A 149 -5.77 5.98 5.99
C HIS A 149 -5.12 7.31 5.56
N TRP A 150 -5.36 7.71 4.31
CA TRP A 150 -4.91 8.99 3.78
C TRP A 150 -5.43 10.17 4.61
N LEU A 151 -6.73 10.23 4.90
CA LEU A 151 -7.34 11.30 5.69
C LEU A 151 -6.71 11.39 7.09
N THR A 152 -6.48 10.25 7.72
CA THR A 152 -5.81 10.19 9.02
C THR A 152 -4.38 10.75 8.96
N ALA A 153 -3.64 10.44 7.90
CA ALA A 153 -2.28 10.92 7.69
C ALA A 153 -2.25 12.43 7.39
N VAL A 154 -3.18 12.91 6.56
CA VAL A 154 -3.35 14.35 6.26
C VAL A 154 -3.66 15.15 7.53
N LYS A 155 -4.51 14.63 8.42
CA LYS A 155 -4.84 15.27 9.71
C LYS A 155 -3.69 15.27 10.72
N LYS A 156 -2.66 14.46 10.52
CA LYS A 156 -1.41 14.48 11.32
C LYS A 156 -0.43 15.55 10.85
N ASP A 157 -0.54 16.01 9.60
CA ASP A 157 0.29 17.10 9.08
C ASP A 157 -0.20 18.43 9.65
N GLU A 158 0.66 19.15 10.37
CA GLU A 158 0.29 20.36 11.10
C GLU A 158 -0.16 21.50 10.19
N GLU A 159 0.53 21.69 9.06
CA GLU A 159 0.21 22.75 8.11
C GLU A 159 -1.10 22.48 7.35
N ILE A 160 -1.31 21.23 6.90
CA ILE A 160 -2.55 20.85 6.21
C ILE A 160 -3.72 20.90 7.21
N ARG A 161 -3.52 20.42 8.43
CA ARG A 161 -4.54 20.44 9.49
C ARG A 161 -4.97 21.86 9.85
N ALA A 162 -4.09 22.83 9.79
CA ALA A 162 -4.38 24.23 10.09
C ALA A 162 -5.39 24.86 9.11
N ILE A 163 -5.59 24.28 7.91
CA ILE A 163 -6.61 24.71 6.96
C ILE A 163 -7.98 24.25 7.47
N PRO A 164 -8.96 25.18 7.70
CA PRO A 164 -10.24 24.84 8.34
C PRO A 164 -11.20 24.18 7.34
N LEU A 165 -11.00 22.88 7.09
CA LEU A 165 -11.85 22.06 6.22
C LEU A 165 -12.45 20.90 6.99
N SER A 166 -13.68 20.54 6.66
CA SER A 166 -14.31 19.30 7.09
C SER A 166 -13.65 18.07 6.43
N ASP A 167 -13.85 16.89 7.01
CA ASP A 167 -13.32 15.64 6.44
C ASP A 167 -13.88 15.37 5.02
N VAL A 168 -15.14 15.74 4.76
CA VAL A 168 -15.78 15.62 3.45
C VAL A 168 -15.09 16.51 2.42
N GLU A 169 -14.83 17.79 2.76
CA GLU A 169 -14.16 18.74 1.85
C GLU A 169 -12.70 18.35 1.59
N ARG A 170 -12.05 17.67 2.54
CA ARG A 170 -10.67 17.19 2.34
C ARG A 170 -10.60 16.05 1.35
N GLN A 171 -11.50 15.09 1.46
CA GLN A 171 -11.42 13.83 0.68
C GLN A 171 -12.23 13.84 -0.62
N ASP A 172 -12.92 14.92 -0.97
CA ASP A 172 -13.90 15.02 -2.05
C ASP A 172 -13.41 14.51 -3.41
N HIS A 173 -12.13 14.73 -3.73
CA HIS A 173 -11.49 14.33 -5.00
C HIS A 173 -10.81 12.94 -4.94
N VAL A 174 -10.45 12.45 -3.74
CA VAL A 174 -9.59 11.24 -3.59
C VAL A 174 -10.26 9.98 -4.12
N PRO A 175 -11.55 9.70 -3.83
CA PRO A 175 -12.22 8.53 -4.41
C PRO A 175 -12.26 8.55 -5.93
N GLY A 176 -12.52 9.72 -6.53
CA GLY A 176 -12.51 9.89 -8.00
C GLY A 176 -11.15 9.60 -8.60
N LEU A 177 -10.08 10.14 -8.02
CA LEU A 177 -8.71 9.91 -8.46
C LEU A 177 -8.31 8.43 -8.35
N LEU A 178 -8.71 7.73 -7.28
CA LEU A 178 -8.48 6.29 -7.16
C LEU A 178 -9.25 5.51 -8.23
N GLN A 179 -10.48 5.88 -8.56
CA GLN A 179 -11.25 5.26 -9.64
C GLN A 179 -10.61 5.48 -11.01
N GLN A 180 -10.06 6.65 -11.27
CA GLN A 180 -9.28 6.93 -12.50
C GLN A 180 -8.04 6.03 -12.57
N ALA A 181 -7.29 5.89 -11.46
CA ALA A 181 -6.12 5.02 -11.40
C ALA A 181 -6.47 3.54 -11.64
N ILE A 182 -7.59 3.06 -11.06
CA ILE A 182 -8.14 1.72 -11.31
C ILE A 182 -8.48 1.55 -12.79
N GLY A 183 -9.19 2.52 -13.36
CA GLY A 183 -9.59 2.50 -14.78
C GLY A 183 -8.37 2.43 -15.71
N ARG A 184 -7.36 3.26 -15.47
CA ARG A 184 -6.13 3.29 -16.27
C ARG A 184 -5.34 1.98 -16.17
N ALA A 185 -5.23 1.39 -15.00
CA ALA A 185 -4.59 0.10 -14.83
C ALA A 185 -5.35 -1.05 -15.55
N HIS A 186 -6.65 -0.88 -15.79
CA HIS A 186 -7.47 -1.75 -16.66
C HIS A 186 -7.40 -1.37 -18.14
N GLY A 187 -6.57 -0.40 -18.53
CA GLY A 187 -6.37 0.01 -19.93
C GLY A 187 -7.32 1.10 -20.43
N LYS A 188 -8.10 1.74 -19.55
CA LYS A 188 -8.88 2.93 -19.93
C LYS A 188 -7.94 4.12 -20.17
N GLN A 189 -8.23 4.92 -21.18
CA GLN A 189 -7.54 6.18 -21.40
C GLN A 189 -8.15 7.27 -20.52
N LEU A 190 -7.34 8.25 -20.13
CA LEU A 190 -7.83 9.46 -19.46
C LEU A 190 -8.73 10.24 -20.44
N THR A 191 -9.78 10.83 -19.91
CA THR A 191 -10.79 11.56 -20.66
C THR A 191 -10.70 13.07 -20.39
N ALA A 192 -11.38 13.87 -21.18
CA ALA A 192 -11.50 15.31 -20.91
C ALA A 192 -12.18 15.59 -19.55
N GLU A 193 -13.09 14.72 -19.11
CA GLU A 193 -13.73 14.81 -17.80
C GLU A 193 -12.74 14.63 -16.64
N ASP A 194 -11.74 13.76 -16.82
CA ASP A 194 -10.66 13.56 -15.84
C ASP A 194 -9.79 14.82 -15.73
N ASP A 195 -9.48 15.46 -16.85
CA ASP A 195 -8.75 16.73 -16.89
C ASP A 195 -9.55 17.87 -16.24
N ASP A 196 -10.85 17.92 -16.45
CA ASP A 196 -11.75 18.91 -15.83
C ASP A 196 -11.81 18.72 -14.31
N ALA A 197 -11.84 17.47 -13.83
CA ALA A 197 -11.78 17.15 -12.40
C ALA A 197 -10.47 17.62 -11.76
N ALA A 198 -9.33 17.38 -12.41
CA ALA A 198 -8.02 17.83 -11.95
C ALA A 198 -7.91 19.37 -11.92
N GLN A 199 -8.46 20.06 -12.95
CA GLN A 199 -8.54 21.51 -12.97
C GLN A 199 -9.41 22.06 -11.85
N LEU A 200 -10.56 21.44 -11.60
CA LEU A 200 -11.45 21.81 -10.51
C LEU A 200 -10.73 21.68 -9.16
N HIS A 201 -10.03 20.56 -8.93
CA HIS A 201 -9.23 20.32 -7.73
C HIS A 201 -8.22 21.46 -7.50
N GLY A 202 -7.43 21.84 -8.51
CA GLY A 202 -6.49 22.94 -8.39
C GLY A 202 -7.13 24.28 -8.02
N ARG A 203 -8.29 24.62 -8.62
CA ARG A 203 -9.08 25.83 -8.28
C ARG A 203 -9.62 25.79 -6.85
N VAL A 204 -10.14 24.63 -6.42
CA VAL A 204 -10.74 24.43 -5.10
C VAL A 204 -9.66 24.54 -4.01
N ARG A 205 -8.55 23.82 -4.15
CA ARG A 205 -7.44 23.87 -3.17
C ARG A 205 -6.90 25.28 -2.98
N ARG A 206 -6.80 26.05 -4.05
CA ARG A 206 -6.42 27.45 -3.96
C ARG A 206 -7.42 28.28 -3.15
N LYS A 207 -8.73 28.16 -3.43
CA LYS A 207 -9.79 28.88 -2.68
C LYS A 207 -9.80 28.50 -1.20
N GLN A 208 -9.44 27.26 -0.90
CA GLN A 208 -9.34 26.73 0.46
C GLN A 208 -8.08 27.19 1.21
N GLY A 209 -7.19 27.94 0.58
CA GLY A 209 -5.99 28.51 1.22
C GLY A 209 -4.77 27.58 1.19
N TYR A 210 -4.78 26.53 0.36
CA TYR A 210 -3.59 25.70 0.14
C TYR A 210 -2.47 26.50 -0.53
N SER A 211 -1.25 26.13 -0.24
CA SER A 211 -0.07 26.46 -1.06
C SER A 211 0.31 25.27 -1.96
N ILE A 212 1.05 25.52 -3.04
CA ILE A 212 1.52 24.43 -3.93
C ILE A 212 2.27 23.33 -3.18
N PRO A 213 3.21 23.63 -2.24
CA PRO A 213 3.86 22.59 -1.45
C PRO A 213 2.87 21.70 -0.68
N LEU A 214 1.74 22.23 -0.20
CA LEU A 214 0.73 21.45 0.51
C LEU A 214 -0.05 20.54 -0.43
N VAL A 215 -0.38 21.00 -1.63
CA VAL A 215 -1.02 20.14 -2.66
C VAL A 215 -0.11 18.97 -3.03
N VAL A 216 1.20 19.24 -3.25
CA VAL A 216 2.19 18.18 -3.52
C VAL A 216 2.31 17.21 -2.35
N ARG A 217 2.28 17.71 -1.13
CA ARG A 217 2.36 16.90 0.09
C ARG A 217 1.15 15.99 0.24
N GLU A 218 -0.05 16.49 -0.06
CA GLU A 218 -1.30 15.73 -0.06
C GLU A 218 -1.25 14.55 -1.04
N ALA A 219 -0.79 14.79 -2.28
CA ALA A 219 -0.60 13.75 -3.28
C ALA A 219 0.43 12.69 -2.85
N ARG A 220 1.54 13.12 -2.23
CA ARG A 220 2.56 12.21 -1.70
C ARG A 220 2.02 11.33 -0.56
N ILE A 221 1.17 11.88 0.31
CA ILE A 221 0.51 11.12 1.38
C ILE A 221 -0.43 10.08 0.77
N LEU A 222 -1.14 10.40 -0.33
CA LEU A 222 -1.99 9.43 -1.03
C LEU A 222 -1.17 8.28 -1.63
N LEU A 223 -0.08 8.56 -2.31
CA LEU A 223 0.81 7.53 -2.84
C LEU A 223 1.35 6.62 -1.73
N ARG A 224 1.64 7.18 -0.55
CA ARG A 224 2.06 6.39 0.61
C ARG A 224 0.93 5.47 1.10
N ALA A 225 -0.29 5.97 1.23
CA ALA A 225 -1.44 5.17 1.65
C ALA A 225 -1.73 4.01 0.67
N ILE A 226 -1.56 4.25 -0.63
CA ILE A 226 -1.65 3.19 -1.66
C ILE A 226 -0.52 2.16 -1.49
N ALA A 227 0.72 2.61 -1.29
CA ALA A 227 1.86 1.71 -1.08
C ALA A 227 1.68 0.84 0.18
N ASP A 228 1.17 1.41 1.26
CA ASP A 228 0.87 0.66 2.49
C ASP A 228 -0.23 -0.39 2.25
N CYS A 229 -1.26 -0.07 1.47
CA CYS A 229 -2.28 -1.04 1.04
C CYS A 229 -1.67 -2.17 0.19
N VAL A 230 -0.77 -1.84 -0.75
CA VAL A 230 -0.03 -2.84 -1.56
C VAL A 230 0.76 -3.77 -0.66
N GLN A 231 1.52 -3.23 0.28
CA GLN A 231 2.35 -3.99 1.20
C GLN A 231 1.52 -4.96 2.06
N GLN A 232 0.37 -4.49 2.57
CA GLN A 232 -0.55 -5.32 3.36
C GLN A 232 -1.20 -6.44 2.55
N ASN A 233 -1.33 -6.29 1.23
CA ASN A 233 -2.00 -7.24 0.36
C ASN A 233 -1.06 -7.94 -0.64
N LEU A 234 0.25 -7.89 -0.42
CA LEU A 234 1.25 -8.33 -1.40
C LEU A 234 1.04 -9.78 -1.89
N LEU A 235 0.58 -10.67 -1.02
CA LEU A 235 0.32 -12.07 -1.37
C LEU A 235 -0.95 -12.27 -2.21
N ALA A 236 -1.90 -11.33 -2.11
CA ALA A 236 -3.11 -11.35 -2.92
C ALA A 236 -2.90 -10.68 -4.29
N ILE A 237 -1.72 -10.10 -4.54
CA ILE A 237 -1.42 -9.37 -5.78
C ILE A 237 -0.69 -10.28 -6.76
N GLU A 238 -1.11 -10.23 -8.01
CA GLU A 238 -0.41 -10.88 -9.12
C GLU A 238 0.86 -10.12 -9.46
N VAL A 239 1.99 -10.63 -8.99
CA VAL A 239 3.31 -9.95 -9.05
C VAL A 239 3.72 -9.62 -10.48
N SER A 240 3.30 -10.43 -11.47
CA SER A 240 3.63 -10.20 -12.89
C SER A 240 3.11 -8.86 -13.41
N TYR A 241 2.02 -8.35 -12.84
CA TYR A 241 1.40 -7.07 -13.21
C TYR A 241 1.66 -5.96 -12.19
N LEU A 242 2.31 -6.25 -11.05
CA LEU A 242 2.46 -5.28 -9.97
C LEU A 242 3.20 -4.01 -10.44
N ILE A 243 4.32 -4.16 -11.13
CA ILE A 243 5.11 -2.99 -11.59
C ILE A 243 4.36 -2.18 -12.65
N PRO A 244 3.81 -2.77 -13.74
CA PRO A 244 2.97 -2.03 -14.68
C PRO A 244 1.78 -1.31 -14.03
N ASP A 245 1.09 -1.98 -13.11
CA ASP A 245 -0.07 -1.41 -12.41
C ASP A 245 0.35 -0.24 -11.49
N MET A 246 1.47 -0.37 -10.77
CA MET A 246 2.02 0.71 -9.95
C MET A 246 2.44 1.92 -10.79
N VAL A 247 3.02 1.70 -11.97
CA VAL A 247 3.36 2.79 -12.91
C VAL A 247 2.09 3.52 -13.34
N ASN A 248 1.02 2.81 -13.70
CA ASN A 248 -0.26 3.43 -14.07
C ASN A 248 -0.86 4.26 -12.92
N VAL A 249 -0.80 3.77 -11.70
CA VAL A 249 -1.25 4.52 -10.50
C VAL A 249 -0.43 5.78 -10.31
N TRP A 250 0.90 5.66 -10.37
CA TRP A 250 1.82 6.78 -10.24
C TRP A 250 1.60 7.85 -11.29
N GLU A 251 1.49 7.46 -12.57
CA GLU A 251 1.25 8.38 -13.67
C GLU A 251 -0.10 9.07 -13.55
N THR A 252 -1.16 8.38 -13.08
CA THR A 252 -2.47 9.01 -12.87
C THR A 252 -2.40 10.10 -11.82
N VAL A 253 -1.82 9.81 -10.65
CA VAL A 253 -1.67 10.80 -9.57
C VAL A 253 -0.75 11.95 -9.98
N SER A 254 0.31 11.67 -10.75
CA SER A 254 1.25 12.70 -11.22
C SER A 254 0.62 13.61 -12.29
N SER A 255 -0.15 13.05 -13.21
CA SER A 255 -0.87 13.85 -14.26
C SER A 255 -1.93 14.75 -13.62
N GLU A 256 -2.72 14.22 -12.68
CA GLU A 256 -3.70 14.99 -11.93
C GLU A 256 -3.01 16.15 -11.18
N LEU A 257 -1.93 15.87 -10.47
CA LEU A 257 -1.17 16.87 -9.74
C LEU A 257 -0.61 17.95 -10.66
N GLU A 258 -0.08 17.59 -11.83
CA GLU A 258 0.44 18.55 -12.81
C GLU A 258 -0.65 19.51 -13.30
N ILE A 259 -1.83 18.99 -13.68
CA ILE A 259 -2.97 19.78 -14.15
C ILE A 259 -3.48 20.68 -13.02
N SER A 260 -3.61 20.15 -11.81
CA SER A 260 -4.04 20.89 -10.63
C SER A 260 -3.11 22.06 -10.32
N ILE A 261 -1.78 21.86 -10.37
CA ILE A 261 -0.79 22.92 -10.15
C ILE A 261 -0.84 23.97 -11.25
N LYS A 262 -0.92 23.58 -12.53
CA LYS A 262 -1.06 24.52 -13.65
C LYS A 262 -2.27 25.42 -13.47
N THR A 263 -3.41 24.84 -13.09
CA THR A 263 -4.66 25.57 -12.88
C THR A 263 -4.60 26.46 -11.64
N PHE A 264 -3.99 25.95 -10.57
CA PHE A 264 -3.73 26.72 -9.33
C PHE A 264 -2.94 27.99 -9.66
N LEU A 265 -1.90 27.91 -10.48
CA LEU A 265 -1.06 29.04 -10.89
C LEU A 265 -1.79 29.99 -11.84
N ALA A 266 -2.52 29.48 -12.85
CA ALA A 266 -3.24 30.29 -13.82
C ALA A 266 -4.29 31.19 -13.15
N SER A 267 -4.92 30.69 -12.09
CA SER A 267 -5.85 31.47 -11.30
C SER A 267 -5.19 32.65 -10.54
N THR A 268 -3.83 32.78 -10.53
CA THR A 268 -3.09 33.90 -9.92
C THR A 268 -2.99 35.09 -10.86
N GLY A 269 -3.03 34.90 -12.19
CA GLY A 269 -2.82 35.95 -13.18
C GLY A 269 -4.03 36.86 -13.46
N GLY A 270 -5.24 36.47 -13.00
CA GLY A 270 -6.47 37.23 -13.29
C GLY A 270 -6.77 38.40 -12.36
N SER A 271 -6.05 38.57 -11.26
CA SER A 271 -6.29 39.65 -10.28
C SER A 271 -5.42 40.90 -10.45
N ALA A 272 -4.43 40.88 -11.33
CA ALA A 272 -3.50 41.99 -11.51
C ALA A 272 -3.79 42.88 -12.73
N ALA A 273 -4.82 42.56 -13.53
CA ALA A 273 -5.10 43.28 -14.80
C ALA A 273 -6.34 44.20 -14.78
N SER A 274 -7.01 44.39 -13.61
CA SER A 274 -8.22 45.21 -13.54
C SER A 274 -8.11 46.53 -12.78
N ASP A 275 -6.91 46.90 -12.25
CA ASP A 275 -6.74 48.15 -11.48
C ASP A 275 -5.84 49.19 -12.15
N GLY A 276 -5.71 49.17 -13.48
CA GLY A 276 -4.82 50.07 -14.18
C GLY A 276 -5.42 50.83 -15.38
N HIS A 277 -6.71 51.25 -15.31
CA HIS A 277 -7.20 52.21 -16.35
C HIS A 277 -8.48 52.93 -15.90
N SER A 278 -8.33 53.89 -15.01
CA SER A 278 -9.32 54.94 -14.84
C SER A 278 -8.80 56.09 -14.02
N ALA A 279 -7.93 56.91 -14.58
CA ALA A 279 -7.73 58.33 -14.20
C ALA A 279 -6.73 58.94 -15.15
N ASP A 280 -7.15 59.51 -16.28
CA ASP A 280 -6.79 60.85 -16.70
C ASP A 280 -7.42 61.19 -18.06
N ALA A 281 -8.59 61.78 -18.03
CA ALA A 281 -9.19 62.47 -19.15
C ALA A 281 -10.04 63.62 -18.67
N SER A 282 -9.43 64.64 -18.11
CA SER A 282 -10.10 65.97 -17.97
C SER A 282 -9.10 67.08 -17.68
N ARG A 283 -8.49 67.61 -18.68
CA ARG A 283 -8.05 69.05 -18.72
C ARG A 283 -7.47 69.39 -20.12
N ALA A 284 -8.35 69.70 -20.99
CA ALA A 284 -8.07 70.56 -22.16
C ALA A 284 -9.11 71.69 -22.12
N HIS A 285 -8.69 72.87 -21.83
CA HIS A 285 -9.13 74.13 -22.45
C HIS A 285 -8.64 75.32 -21.65
N LYS A 286 -7.66 76.03 -22.14
CA LYS A 286 -7.79 77.49 -22.37
C LYS A 286 -6.42 78.04 -22.82
N ALA A 287 -6.39 78.46 -24.08
CA ALA A 287 -5.47 79.43 -24.54
C ALA A 287 -5.95 80.84 -24.19
N PRO A 288 -5.10 81.84 -24.08
CA PRO A 288 -5.42 83.14 -24.59
C PRO A 288 -4.39 83.61 -25.65
N ARG A 289 -4.99 84.35 -26.62
CA ARG A 289 -4.35 85.13 -27.67
C ARG A 289 -3.65 86.37 -27.13
N SER A 290 -2.87 86.88 -28.01
CA SER A 290 -2.43 88.27 -28.25
C SER A 290 -0.96 88.48 -27.85
N SER A 291 -0.16 89.25 -28.51
CA SER A 291 -0.17 90.13 -29.68
C SER A 291 1.21 90.81 -29.73
N ARG A 292 1.78 90.99 -30.92
CA ARG A 292 2.65 92.09 -31.35
C ARG A 292 3.93 92.37 -30.61
N SER A 293 5.06 92.27 -31.20
CA SER A 293 5.78 93.29 -32.01
C SER A 293 6.97 92.56 -32.64
#